data_cc1e92f11e4476c77096d772e48b988e
#
_entry.id   cc1e92f11e4476c77096d772e48b988e
#
_cell.length_a   1.000
_cell.length_b   1.000
_cell.length_c   1.000
_cell.angle_alpha   90.00
_cell.angle_beta   90.00
_cell.angle_gamma   90.00
#
_symmetry.space_group_name_H-M   'P 1'
#
loop_
_entity.id
_entity.type
_entity.pdbx_description
1 polymer ?
#
loop_
_entity_poly.entity_id
_entity_poly.type
_entity_poly.pdbx_seq_one_letter_code
_entity_poly.pdbx_strand_id
1 'polypeptide(L)'
;MQRHLLHQRFAAQSEQLRQVREWVRETALASGMNEERTGRIVIGVNEACMNIITHAYGDTQGDIILDIIQDDAQLKIQLTDFARTVDCSTIKSRDLDDIRPGGLGVHFMHEVMDDVSFLPGASGKGNIVVMKVSIKS
;
A
#
# COMPACT_ATOMS: atom_id res chain seq x y z
N MET A 1 20.49 2.47 8.13
CA MET A 1 19.82 2.07 9.39
C MET A 1 18.31 2.19 9.21
N GLN A 2 17.58 1.14 9.57
CA GLN A 2 16.12 1.14 9.45
C GLN A 2 15.46 1.73 10.70
N ARG A 3 14.44 2.54 10.48
CA ARG A 3 13.64 3.13 11.55
C ARG A 3 12.17 2.85 11.28
N HIS A 4 11.49 2.25 12.22
CA HIS A 4 10.06 1.99 12.10
C HIS A 4 9.30 3.26 12.50
N LEU A 5 8.69 3.91 11.52
CA LEU A 5 8.03 5.21 11.73
C LEU A 5 6.56 5.08 12.07
N LEU A 6 5.90 4.04 11.57
CA LEU A 6 4.47 3.87 11.77
C LEU A 6 4.10 2.39 11.72
N HIS A 7 3.21 1.99 12.63
CA HIS A 7 2.63 0.65 12.64
C HIS A 7 1.18 0.79 13.13
N GLN A 8 0.22 0.56 12.24
CA GLN A 8 -1.19 0.70 12.55
C GLN A 8 -1.99 -0.46 11.96
N ARG A 9 -2.93 -0.95 12.74
CA ARG A 9 -3.88 -1.99 12.31
C ARG A 9 -5.27 -1.36 12.22
N PHE A 10 -5.98 -1.62 11.13
CA PHE A 10 -7.31 -1.04 10.92
C PHE A 10 -8.18 -2.00 10.14
N ALA A 11 -9.51 -1.85 10.29
CA ALA A 11 -10.47 -2.67 9.56
C ALA A 11 -10.41 -2.35 8.06
N ALA A 12 -10.50 -3.39 7.25
CA ALA A 12 -10.47 -3.26 5.79
C ALA A 12 -11.82 -2.74 5.27
N GLN A 13 -12.10 -1.48 5.58
CA GLN A 13 -13.34 -0.79 5.22
C GLN A 13 -13.01 0.58 4.68
N SER A 14 -13.76 1.04 3.68
CA SER A 14 -13.48 2.31 3.01
C SER A 14 -13.54 3.50 3.97
N GLU A 15 -14.35 3.41 5.04
CA GLU A 15 -14.46 4.46 6.05
C GLU A 15 -13.14 4.73 6.79
N GLN A 16 -12.25 3.75 6.80
CA GLN A 16 -10.94 3.87 7.46
C GLN A 16 -9.91 4.60 6.61
N LEU A 17 -10.15 4.76 5.33
CA LEU A 17 -9.13 5.27 4.41
C LEU A 17 -8.76 6.73 4.67
N ARG A 18 -9.69 7.52 5.18
CA ARG A 18 -9.37 8.91 5.56
C ARG A 18 -8.27 8.94 6.61
N GLN A 19 -8.37 8.09 7.62
CA GLN A 19 -7.37 8.00 8.67
C GLN A 19 -6.04 7.48 8.11
N VAL A 20 -6.10 6.50 7.21
CA VAL A 20 -4.89 5.96 6.56
C VAL A 20 -4.17 7.07 5.81
N ARG A 21 -4.89 7.88 5.04
CA ARG A 21 -4.30 8.99 4.30
C ARG A 21 -3.61 9.99 5.23
N GLU A 22 -4.21 10.27 6.39
CA GLU A 22 -3.61 11.18 7.37
C GLU A 22 -2.33 10.59 7.96
N TRP A 23 -2.33 9.31 8.31
CA TRP A 23 -1.14 8.63 8.84
C TRP A 23 0.01 8.68 7.84
N VAL A 24 -0.27 8.35 6.58
CA VAL A 24 0.76 8.35 5.53
C VAL A 24 1.30 9.75 5.31
N ARG A 25 0.40 10.73 5.21
CA ARG A 25 0.80 12.13 4.98
C ARG A 25 1.70 12.65 6.09
N GLU A 26 1.28 12.49 7.33
CA GLU A 26 2.06 12.98 8.47
C GLU A 26 3.43 12.31 8.54
N THR A 27 3.48 11.01 8.33
CA THR A 27 4.73 10.25 8.40
C THR A 27 5.68 10.64 7.28
N ALA A 28 5.17 10.77 6.06
CA ALA A 28 6.00 11.16 4.91
C ALA A 28 6.57 12.57 5.07
N LEU A 29 5.73 13.53 5.49
CA LEU A 29 6.20 14.90 5.71
C LEU A 29 7.24 14.95 6.82
N ALA A 30 7.00 14.21 7.92
CA ALA A 30 7.95 14.16 9.03
C ALA A 30 9.29 13.55 8.63
N SER A 31 9.32 12.69 7.63
CA SER A 31 10.56 12.09 7.14
C SER A 31 11.38 13.03 6.26
N GLY A 32 10.80 14.17 5.87
CA GLY A 32 11.47 15.15 5.01
C GLY A 32 11.00 15.16 3.57
N MET A 33 10.00 14.38 3.23
CA MET A 33 9.44 14.36 1.87
C MET A 33 8.69 15.66 1.61
N ASN A 34 8.78 16.20 0.37
CA ASN A 34 8.06 17.43 0.04
C ASN A 34 6.56 17.16 -0.12
N GLU A 35 5.76 18.23 -0.11
CA GLU A 35 4.30 18.10 -0.13
C GLU A 35 3.77 17.50 -1.43
N GLU A 36 4.34 17.87 -2.56
CA GLU A 36 3.88 17.35 -3.84
C GLU A 36 4.08 15.84 -3.93
N ARG A 37 5.28 15.38 -3.58
CA ARG A 37 5.59 13.96 -3.59
C ARG A 37 4.76 13.21 -2.55
N THR A 38 4.59 13.80 -1.36
CA THR A 38 3.76 13.23 -0.31
C THR A 38 2.32 13.05 -0.79
N GLY A 39 1.75 14.04 -1.46
CA GLY A 39 0.38 13.93 -1.99
C GLY A 39 0.22 12.76 -2.95
N ARG A 40 1.20 12.55 -3.83
CA ARG A 40 1.16 11.43 -4.77
C ARG A 40 1.26 10.09 -4.05
N ILE A 41 2.14 10.00 -3.04
CA ILE A 41 2.30 8.78 -2.25
C ILE A 41 1.02 8.46 -1.48
N VAL A 42 0.37 9.46 -0.91
CA VAL A 42 -0.90 9.28 -0.21
C VAL A 42 -1.94 8.66 -1.13
N ILE A 43 -2.06 9.16 -2.36
CA ILE A 43 -3.01 8.60 -3.33
C ILE A 43 -2.64 7.15 -3.68
N GLY A 44 -1.35 6.89 -3.91
CA GLY A 44 -0.88 5.54 -4.23
C GLY A 44 -1.19 4.53 -3.13
N VAL A 45 -0.95 4.88 -1.88
CA VAL A 45 -1.26 4.00 -0.75
C VAL A 45 -2.76 3.81 -0.60
N ASN A 46 -3.54 4.88 -0.81
CA ASN A 46 -5.00 4.79 -0.77
C ASN A 46 -5.51 3.78 -1.80
N GLU A 47 -4.98 3.84 -3.03
CA GLU A 47 -5.37 2.91 -4.08
C GLU A 47 -4.97 1.48 -3.74
N ALA A 48 -3.81 1.29 -3.13
CA ALA A 48 -3.38 -0.03 -2.67
C ALA A 48 -4.35 -0.60 -1.62
N CYS A 49 -4.79 0.23 -0.67
CA CYS A 49 -5.77 -0.18 0.33
C CYS A 49 -7.12 -0.52 -0.31
N MET A 50 -7.57 0.30 -1.25
CA MET A 50 -8.83 0.04 -1.97
C MET A 50 -8.77 -1.30 -2.71
N ASN A 51 -7.64 -1.62 -3.33
CA ASN A 51 -7.46 -2.90 -4.00
C ASN A 51 -7.58 -4.06 -3.01
N ILE A 52 -6.99 -3.93 -1.83
CA ILE A 52 -7.10 -4.96 -0.80
C ILE A 52 -8.55 -5.13 -0.36
N ILE A 53 -9.24 -4.02 -0.07
CA ILE A 53 -10.62 -4.04 0.37
C ILE A 53 -11.53 -4.68 -0.69
N THR A 54 -11.36 -4.28 -1.94
CA THR A 54 -12.22 -4.71 -3.04
C THR A 54 -11.89 -6.11 -3.55
N HIS A 55 -10.62 -6.41 -3.76
CA HIS A 55 -10.20 -7.62 -4.45
C HIS A 55 -9.67 -8.73 -3.54
N ALA A 56 -9.02 -8.38 -2.44
CA ALA A 56 -8.51 -9.40 -1.52
C ALA A 56 -9.62 -9.87 -0.57
N TYR A 57 -10.28 -8.94 0.09
CA TYR A 57 -11.37 -9.27 1.01
C TYR A 57 -12.72 -9.39 0.33
N GLY A 58 -13.03 -8.47 -0.62
CA GLY A 58 -14.34 -8.46 -1.25
C GLY A 58 -15.47 -8.33 -0.23
N ASP A 59 -16.32 -9.35 -0.16
CA ASP A 59 -17.44 -9.37 0.78
C ASP A 59 -17.06 -9.87 2.17
N THR A 60 -15.81 -10.31 2.37
CA THR A 60 -15.38 -10.81 3.67
C THR A 60 -14.85 -9.67 4.53
N GLN A 61 -14.72 -9.90 5.82
CA GLN A 61 -14.21 -8.91 6.76
C GLN A 61 -12.81 -9.29 7.21
N GLY A 62 -12.01 -8.28 7.50
CA GLY A 62 -10.66 -8.50 7.99
C GLY A 62 -9.95 -7.18 8.24
N ASP A 63 -8.69 -7.28 8.60
CA ASP A 63 -7.87 -6.11 8.93
C ASP A 63 -6.73 -5.94 7.94
N ILE A 64 -6.20 -4.73 7.92
CA ILE A 64 -4.98 -4.38 7.19
C ILE A 64 -4.00 -3.81 8.20
N ILE A 65 -2.74 -4.18 8.07
CA ILE A 65 -1.67 -3.58 8.88
C ILE A 65 -0.83 -2.70 7.95
N LEU A 66 -0.68 -1.44 8.34
CA LEU A 66 0.15 -0.48 7.63
C LEU A 66 1.45 -0.27 8.41
N ASP A 67 2.57 -0.54 7.77
CA ASP A 67 3.89 -0.27 8.32
C ASP A 67 4.62 0.70 7.41
N ILE A 68 5.28 1.70 8.00
CA ILE A 68 6.16 2.60 7.26
C ILE A 68 7.52 2.56 7.94
N ILE A 69 8.53 2.22 7.16
CA ILE A 69 9.90 2.05 7.63
C ILE A 69 10.79 2.97 6.81
N GLN A 70 11.65 3.73 7.48
CA GLN A 70 12.64 4.55 6.80
C GLN A 70 13.97 3.80 6.77
N ASP A 71 14.53 3.66 5.58
CA ASP A 71 15.83 3.04 5.37
C ASP A 71 16.69 4.03 4.61
N ASP A 72 17.55 4.76 5.32
CA ASP A 72 18.35 5.85 4.79
C ASP A 72 17.45 6.92 4.15
N ALA A 73 17.55 7.14 2.86
CA ALA A 73 16.77 8.16 2.15
C ALA A 73 15.53 7.59 1.46
N GLN A 74 15.09 6.38 1.88
CA GLN A 74 13.97 5.70 1.26
C GLN A 74 12.90 5.36 2.30
N LEU A 75 11.63 5.49 1.91
CA LEU A 75 10.52 4.97 2.71
C LEU A 75 10.07 3.64 2.11
N LYS A 76 9.88 2.67 2.98
CA LYS A 76 9.27 1.40 2.64
C LYS A 76 7.90 1.37 3.29
N ILE A 77 6.85 1.32 2.47
CA ILE A 77 5.48 1.29 2.94
C ILE A 77 4.95 -0.12 2.68
N GLN A 78 4.50 -0.78 3.73
CA GLN A 78 4.06 -2.15 3.64
C GLN A 78 2.63 -2.29 4.12
N LEU A 79 1.80 -2.95 3.31
CA LEU A 79 0.42 -3.27 3.67
C LEU A 79 0.31 -4.79 3.77
N THR A 80 -0.15 -5.26 4.92
CA THR A 80 -0.35 -6.69 5.17
C THR A 80 -1.83 -6.94 5.36
N ASP A 81 -2.38 -7.89 4.61
CA ASP A 81 -3.75 -8.34 4.82
C ASP A 81 -3.77 -9.82 5.16
N PHE A 82 -4.92 -10.31 5.62
CA PHE A 82 -5.09 -11.69 6.06
C PHE A 82 -6.11 -12.42 5.20
N ALA A 83 -6.39 -11.88 4.03
CA ALA A 83 -7.32 -12.47 3.09
C ALA A 83 -6.70 -13.72 2.46
N ARG A 84 -7.51 -14.43 1.67
CA ARG A 84 -7.01 -15.59 0.94
C ARG A 84 -5.83 -15.17 0.07
N THR A 85 -4.76 -15.97 0.11
CA THR A 85 -3.58 -15.71 -0.70
C THR A 85 -3.94 -15.70 -2.18
N VAL A 86 -3.48 -14.68 -2.89
CA VAL A 86 -3.73 -14.49 -4.31
C VAL A 86 -2.42 -14.68 -5.08
N ASP A 87 -2.50 -15.28 -6.27
CA ASP A 87 -1.36 -15.41 -7.16
C ASP A 87 -0.95 -14.01 -7.64
N CYS A 88 0.26 -13.59 -7.30
CA CYS A 88 0.75 -12.27 -7.63
C CYS A 88 0.81 -12.01 -9.14
N SER A 89 1.10 -13.05 -9.93
CA SER A 89 1.15 -12.92 -11.39
C SER A 89 -0.27 -12.68 -11.94
N THR A 90 -1.27 -13.31 -11.33
CA THR A 90 -2.67 -13.13 -11.71
C THR A 90 -3.13 -11.70 -11.42
N ILE A 91 -2.77 -11.16 -10.27
CA ILE A 91 -3.11 -9.77 -9.92
C ILE A 91 -2.55 -8.83 -10.96
N LYS A 92 -1.29 -8.98 -11.30
CA LYS A 92 -0.60 -8.10 -12.22
C LYS A 92 -1.21 -8.17 -13.63
N SER A 93 -1.45 -9.35 -14.13
CA SER A 93 -2.06 -9.54 -15.45
C SER A 93 -3.48 -8.99 -15.49
N ARG A 94 -4.25 -9.25 -14.47
CA ARG A 94 -5.64 -8.80 -14.39
C ARG A 94 -5.73 -7.28 -14.43
N ASP A 95 -4.85 -6.61 -13.71
CA ASP A 95 -4.90 -5.15 -13.62
C ASP A 95 -4.48 -4.47 -14.92
N LEU A 96 -3.61 -5.11 -15.71
CA LEU A 96 -3.21 -4.59 -17.01
C LEU A 96 -4.28 -4.78 -18.08
N ASP A 97 -4.99 -5.91 -18.03
CA ASP A 97 -5.96 -6.26 -19.05
C ASP A 97 -7.36 -5.74 -18.74
N ASP A 98 -7.60 -5.40 -17.51
CA ASP A 98 -8.94 -5.09 -17.03
C ASP A 98 -9.04 -3.61 -16.68
N ILE A 99 -9.75 -2.85 -17.51
CA ILE A 99 -9.88 -1.40 -17.34
C ILE A 99 -10.94 -1.06 -16.30
N ARG A 100 -11.01 -1.81 -15.20
CA ARG A 100 -11.85 -1.47 -14.07
C ARG A 100 -11.10 -0.53 -13.13
N PRO A 101 -11.82 0.20 -12.26
CA PRO A 101 -11.18 1.17 -11.37
C PRO A 101 -10.02 0.59 -10.56
N GLY A 102 -10.13 -0.66 -10.11
CA GLY A 102 -9.06 -1.31 -9.36
C GLY A 102 -7.77 -1.49 -10.16
N GLY A 103 -7.89 -1.80 -11.46
CA GLY A 103 -6.74 -1.95 -12.34
C GLY A 103 -5.99 -0.65 -12.54
N LEU A 104 -6.73 0.45 -12.65
CA LEU A 104 -6.13 1.78 -12.78
C LEU A 104 -5.37 2.17 -11.51
N GLY A 105 -5.90 1.78 -10.34
CA GLY A 105 -5.24 2.06 -9.07
C GLY A 105 -3.88 1.39 -8.95
N VAL A 106 -3.78 0.11 -9.36
CA VAL A 106 -2.49 -0.61 -9.32
C VAL A 106 -1.49 0.04 -10.28
N HIS A 107 -1.95 0.43 -11.46
CA HIS A 107 -1.11 1.10 -12.42
C HIS A 107 -0.56 2.42 -11.84
N PHE A 108 -1.40 3.18 -11.16
CA PHE A 108 -1.00 4.43 -10.52
C PHE A 108 0.07 4.20 -9.45
N MET A 109 -0.05 3.11 -8.66
CA MET A 109 0.98 2.77 -7.67
C MET A 109 2.35 2.61 -8.32
N HIS A 110 2.42 1.92 -9.46
CA HIS A 110 3.68 1.72 -10.17
C HIS A 110 4.25 3.03 -10.72
N GLU A 111 3.41 4.01 -11.02
CA GLU A 111 3.88 5.31 -11.50
C GLU A 111 4.48 6.17 -10.39
N VAL A 112 3.90 6.13 -9.19
CA VAL A 112 4.34 7.01 -8.10
C VAL A 112 5.40 6.39 -7.20
N MET A 113 5.50 5.08 -7.17
CA MET A 113 6.49 4.38 -6.35
C MET A 113 7.69 3.98 -7.18
N ASP A 114 8.87 3.94 -6.55
CA ASP A 114 10.09 3.49 -7.22
C ASP A 114 10.09 1.98 -7.40
N ASP A 115 9.45 1.25 -6.49
CA ASP A 115 9.34 -0.20 -6.57
C ASP A 115 8.07 -0.66 -5.86
N VAL A 116 7.39 -1.63 -6.44
CA VAL A 116 6.20 -2.25 -5.86
C VAL A 116 6.33 -3.76 -5.99
N SER A 117 6.21 -4.46 -4.87
CA SER A 117 6.29 -5.93 -4.84
C SER A 117 5.05 -6.50 -4.15
N PHE A 118 4.50 -7.57 -4.71
CA PHE A 118 3.39 -8.31 -4.12
C PHE A 118 3.93 -9.65 -3.66
N LEU A 119 3.79 -9.94 -2.36
CA LEU A 119 4.35 -11.14 -1.76
C LEU A 119 3.27 -11.92 -1.02
N PRO A 120 3.38 -13.27 -0.94
CA PRO A 120 2.48 -14.02 -0.07
C PRO A 120 2.79 -13.68 1.39
N GLY A 121 1.76 -13.76 2.22
CA GLY A 121 1.93 -13.54 3.65
C GLY A 121 2.72 -14.67 4.31
N ALA A 122 3.09 -14.44 5.58
CA ALA A 122 3.81 -15.43 6.35
C ALA A 122 3.02 -16.74 6.40
N SER A 123 3.72 -17.87 6.24
CA SER A 123 3.12 -19.21 6.24
C SER A 123 2.07 -19.41 5.14
N GLY A 124 2.15 -18.64 4.07
CA GLY A 124 1.24 -18.75 2.93
C GLY A 124 -0.15 -18.21 3.19
N LYS A 125 -0.35 -17.45 4.27
CA LYS A 125 -1.64 -16.84 4.60
C LYS A 125 -1.57 -15.33 4.41
N GLY A 126 -2.60 -14.78 3.75
CA GLY A 126 -2.68 -13.36 3.51
C GLY A 126 -1.75 -12.90 2.39
N ASN A 127 -1.63 -11.60 2.25
CA ASN A 127 -0.85 -10.97 1.19
C ASN A 127 -0.10 -9.77 1.75
N ILE A 128 1.05 -9.46 1.14
CA ILE A 128 1.86 -8.31 1.53
C ILE A 128 2.17 -7.49 0.28
N VAL A 129 1.90 -6.20 0.34
CA VAL A 129 2.30 -5.24 -0.70
C VAL A 129 3.40 -4.39 -0.12
N VAL A 130 4.55 -4.36 -0.79
CA VAL A 130 5.70 -3.54 -0.38
C VAL A 130 5.94 -2.47 -1.43
N MET A 131 5.88 -1.22 -1.01
CA MET A 131 6.10 -0.07 -1.89
C MET A 131 7.31 0.71 -1.37
N LYS A 132 8.26 0.99 -2.25
CA LYS A 132 9.46 1.73 -1.89
C LYS A 132 9.51 3.03 -2.67
N VAL A 133 9.86 4.10 -1.99
CA VAL A 133 9.90 5.43 -2.60
C VAL A 133 11.01 6.26 -1.97
N SER A 134 11.76 6.98 -2.82
CA SER A 134 12.80 7.89 -2.34
C SER A 134 12.16 9.09 -1.64
N ILE A 135 12.74 9.49 -0.51
CA ILE A 135 12.31 10.69 0.23
C ILE A 135 12.74 11.93 -0.55
N LYS A 136 13.90 11.90 -1.17
CA LYS A 136 14.42 13.02 -1.94
C LYS A 136 13.92 12.95 -3.37
N SER A 137 13.44 14.09 -3.85
CA SER A 137 13.00 14.21 -5.24
C SER A 137 14.17 14.30 -6.19
#